data_c73aa63a20d85f78a2398aa1301b89fa
#
_entry.id   c73aa63a20d85f78a2398aa1301b89fa
#
_cell.length_a   1.000
_cell.length_b   1.000
_cell.length_c   1.000
_cell.angle_alpha   90.00
_cell.angle_beta   90.00
_cell.angle_gamma   90.00
#
_symmetry.space_group_name_H-M   'P 1'
#
loop_
_entity.id
_entity.type
_entity.pdbx_description
1 polymer ?
#
loop_
_entity_poly.entity_id
_entity_poly.type
_entity_poly.pdbx_seq_one_letter_code
_entity_poly.pdbx_strand_id
1 'polypeptide(L)'
;MKKLLSLLMLLCLTLTVAPAALAEEVVNVYNWEDYIAPEVLTLFTEETGIKVNYMCFTTNEDMIVQVEANPGAFDVCFPSDYIIERMIAKDLLAEINYDNVPNFEQIIDKLRNPDYDPENKYSVPYMWGTVGILYNKDMIPDPNQSWSILWDMQYQKNVFMLDSYRDSMGITLKYLGYSMNSREVPELMAAKNKLIEQKQSGVVKAYQVDETKDKMVAGEAALALMWSGDAQYAIDLNDHLDYFVPSEGSNIWVDGAVILKSARNKENAEKFINFLCRPDIAQMNCEYIWYSSPNKGAIELMGEEYENNHVLNPSQEVQDRCEFFHDIDDTFRKIYENLWMEIKNTK
;
A
#
# COMPACT_ATOMS: atom_id res chain seq x y z
N MET A 1 66.58 -34.62 59.26
CA MET A 1 65.48 -33.76 59.73
C MET A 1 65.18 -32.74 58.67
N LYS A 2 64.22 -33.05 57.76
CA LYS A 2 63.87 -32.18 56.62
C LYS A 2 62.45 -31.70 56.89
N LYS A 3 62.29 -30.41 57.09
CA LYS A 3 60.98 -29.77 57.19
C LYS A 3 60.39 -29.59 55.72
N LEU A 4 59.27 -30.24 55.47
CA LEU A 4 58.48 -30.02 54.28
C LEU A 4 57.68 -28.75 54.47
N LEU A 5 57.91 -27.76 53.62
CA LEU A 5 57.10 -26.55 53.50
C LEU A 5 55.97 -26.85 52.45
N SER A 6 54.75 -26.97 52.91
CA SER A 6 53.57 -27.04 52.02
C SER A 6 53.18 -25.65 51.63
N LEU A 7 53.38 -25.32 50.34
CA LEU A 7 52.91 -24.09 49.74
C LEU A 7 51.46 -24.30 49.27
N LEU A 8 50.52 -23.74 50.02
CA LEU A 8 49.09 -23.70 49.61
C LEU A 8 48.96 -22.62 48.61
N MET A 9 48.84 -23.03 47.33
CA MET A 9 48.53 -22.11 46.19
C MET A 9 47.02 -21.89 46.16
N LEU A 10 46.56 -20.75 46.70
CA LEU A 10 45.18 -20.33 46.64
C LEU A 10 44.89 -19.84 45.22
N LEU A 11 44.31 -20.70 44.39
CA LEU A 11 43.90 -20.36 43.06
C LEU A 11 42.59 -19.55 43.13
N CYS A 12 42.69 -18.21 43.14
CA CYS A 12 41.53 -17.33 42.95
C CYS A 12 41.03 -17.50 41.53
N LEU A 13 40.02 -18.34 41.32
CA LEU A 13 39.20 -18.31 40.11
C LEU A 13 38.40 -17.00 40.12
N THR A 14 38.90 -15.96 39.49
CA THR A 14 38.09 -14.82 39.10
C THR A 14 37.19 -15.30 37.95
N LEU A 15 35.95 -15.67 38.28
CA LEU A 15 34.90 -15.76 37.24
C LEU A 15 34.74 -14.36 36.64
N THR A 16 35.41 -14.12 35.54
CA THR A 16 35.04 -13.02 34.63
C THR A 16 33.69 -13.40 34.02
N VAL A 17 32.60 -12.93 34.62
CA VAL A 17 31.32 -12.88 33.97
C VAL A 17 31.53 -11.94 32.79
N ALA A 18 31.86 -12.49 31.61
CA ALA A 18 31.77 -11.74 30.37
C ALA A 18 30.33 -11.21 30.30
N PRO A 19 30.11 -9.91 30.12
CA PRO A 19 28.76 -9.43 29.83
C PRO A 19 28.28 -10.24 28.63
N ALA A 20 27.20 -11.01 28.80
CA ALA A 20 26.52 -11.58 27.65
C ALA A 20 26.21 -10.38 26.76
N ALA A 21 26.83 -10.33 25.60
CA ALA A 21 26.44 -9.34 24.59
C ALA A 21 24.95 -9.57 24.40
N LEU A 22 24.13 -8.65 24.88
CA LEU A 22 22.70 -8.66 24.59
C LEU A 22 22.62 -8.69 23.04
N ALA A 23 21.97 -9.72 22.50
CA ALA A 23 21.75 -9.77 21.09
C ALA A 23 21.06 -8.45 20.68
N GLU A 24 21.58 -7.80 19.65
CA GLU A 24 20.99 -6.56 19.12
C GLU A 24 19.52 -6.81 18.83
N GLU A 25 18.62 -6.05 19.46
CA GLU A 25 17.19 -6.17 19.17
C GLU A 25 16.93 -5.63 17.76
N VAL A 26 16.24 -6.41 16.96
CA VAL A 26 15.98 -6.07 15.55
C VAL A 26 14.50 -6.27 15.21
N VAL A 27 14.05 -5.57 14.17
CA VAL A 27 12.82 -5.84 13.45
C VAL A 27 13.12 -5.83 11.94
N ASN A 28 12.68 -6.88 11.24
CA ASN A 28 12.88 -7.02 9.80
C ASN A 28 11.61 -6.59 9.09
N VAL A 29 11.67 -5.46 8.41
CA VAL A 29 10.54 -4.81 7.73
C VAL A 29 10.66 -5.01 6.24
N TYR A 30 9.56 -5.45 5.58
CA TYR A 30 9.46 -5.64 4.15
C TYR A 30 8.30 -4.79 3.61
N ASN A 31 8.61 -3.71 2.91
CA ASN A 31 7.67 -2.67 2.53
C ASN A 31 7.81 -2.31 1.04
N TRP A 32 6.94 -1.47 0.54
CA TRP A 32 7.07 -0.84 -0.76
C TRP A 32 8.28 0.11 -0.79
N GLU A 33 8.78 0.40 -1.97
CA GLU A 33 9.79 1.45 -2.17
C GLU A 33 9.16 2.82 -1.86
N ASP A 34 9.93 3.75 -1.27
CA ASP A 34 9.51 5.11 -0.89
C ASP A 34 8.20 5.19 -0.04
N TYR A 35 7.92 4.17 0.76
CA TYR A 35 6.66 4.02 1.49
C TYR A 35 6.79 4.16 3.02
N ILE A 36 7.83 4.82 3.49
CA ILE A 36 8.05 5.26 4.88
C ILE A 36 9.07 6.40 4.89
N ALA A 37 8.83 7.44 5.67
CA ALA A 37 9.80 8.50 5.85
C ALA A 37 11.10 7.96 6.50
N PRO A 38 12.29 8.19 5.93
CA PRO A 38 13.54 7.66 6.48
C PRO A 38 13.81 8.10 7.92
N GLU A 39 13.35 9.29 8.30
CA GLU A 39 13.44 9.83 9.65
C GLU A 39 12.66 9.00 10.67
N VAL A 40 11.53 8.41 10.25
CA VAL A 40 10.70 7.53 11.11
C VAL A 40 11.47 6.28 11.54
N LEU A 41 12.25 5.68 10.63
CA LEU A 41 13.10 4.52 10.94
C LEU A 41 14.19 4.87 11.94
N THR A 42 14.76 6.06 11.79
CA THR A 42 15.79 6.59 12.70
C THR A 42 15.22 6.84 14.08
N LEU A 43 14.09 7.56 14.17
CA LEU A 43 13.40 7.86 15.42
C LEU A 43 12.98 6.59 16.18
N PHE A 44 12.45 5.59 15.46
CA PHE A 44 12.12 4.32 16.10
C PHE A 44 13.33 3.67 16.75
N THR A 45 14.46 3.62 16.05
CA THR A 45 15.70 3.04 16.60
C THR A 45 16.24 3.84 17.77
N GLU A 46 16.20 5.18 17.70
CA GLU A 46 16.69 6.05 18.78
C GLU A 46 15.83 5.93 20.05
N GLU A 47 14.49 5.84 19.89
CA GLU A 47 13.59 5.77 21.05
C GLU A 47 13.52 4.37 21.69
N THR A 48 13.65 3.31 20.89
CA THR A 48 13.43 1.94 21.37
C THR A 48 14.70 1.12 21.56
N GLY A 49 15.80 1.52 20.92
CA GLY A 49 17.01 0.71 20.81
C GLY A 49 16.90 -0.48 19.85
N ILE A 50 15.74 -0.64 19.17
CA ILE A 50 15.49 -1.72 18.21
C ILE A 50 15.94 -1.25 16.82
N LYS A 51 16.85 -1.99 16.20
CA LYS A 51 17.32 -1.70 14.86
C LYS A 51 16.31 -2.17 13.82
N VAL A 52 16.04 -1.31 12.84
CA VAL A 52 15.20 -1.67 11.69
C VAL A 52 16.06 -2.16 10.53
N ASN A 53 15.85 -3.40 10.09
CA ASN A 53 16.37 -3.91 8.83
C ASN A 53 15.25 -3.75 7.78
N TYR A 54 15.42 -2.78 6.88
CA TYR A 54 14.40 -2.40 5.91
C TYR A 54 14.73 -2.95 4.54
N MET A 55 13.77 -3.64 3.93
CA MET A 55 13.85 -4.18 2.57
C MET A 55 12.60 -3.80 1.79
N CYS A 56 12.73 -3.67 0.46
CA CYS A 56 11.64 -3.23 -0.41
C CYS A 56 11.18 -4.31 -1.37
N PHE A 57 9.91 -4.22 -1.77
CA PHE A 57 9.31 -4.95 -2.88
C PHE A 57 8.59 -3.98 -3.82
N THR A 58 8.32 -4.41 -5.04
CA THR A 58 7.68 -3.60 -6.08
C THR A 58 6.27 -4.08 -6.45
N THR A 59 5.93 -5.34 -6.14
CA THR A 59 4.60 -5.90 -6.36
C THR A 59 4.16 -6.77 -5.20
N ASN A 60 2.86 -6.80 -4.94
CA ASN A 60 2.26 -7.71 -3.94
C ASN A 60 2.56 -9.19 -4.26
N GLU A 61 2.56 -9.53 -5.54
CA GLU A 61 2.78 -10.89 -6.03
C GLU A 61 4.22 -11.35 -5.75
N ASP A 62 5.21 -10.50 -5.99
CA ASP A 62 6.61 -10.81 -5.66
C ASP A 62 6.81 -10.88 -4.14
N MET A 63 6.17 -9.98 -3.39
CA MET A 63 6.23 -9.96 -1.93
C MET A 63 5.78 -11.30 -1.34
N ILE A 64 4.59 -11.81 -1.71
CA ILE A 64 4.07 -13.05 -1.14
C ILE A 64 4.93 -14.27 -1.53
N VAL A 65 5.48 -14.30 -2.75
CA VAL A 65 6.43 -15.35 -3.17
C VAL A 65 7.68 -15.33 -2.31
N GLN A 66 8.25 -14.15 -2.03
CA GLN A 66 9.43 -14.03 -1.17
C GLN A 66 9.16 -14.41 0.27
N VAL A 67 8.00 -14.05 0.81
CA VAL A 67 7.56 -14.43 2.16
C VAL A 67 7.43 -15.95 2.28
N GLU A 68 6.81 -16.63 1.30
CA GLU A 68 6.67 -18.08 1.30
C GLU A 68 8.01 -18.81 1.11
N ALA A 69 8.90 -18.26 0.30
CA ALA A 69 10.22 -18.86 0.02
C ALA A 69 11.23 -18.70 1.17
N ASN A 70 11.09 -17.67 2.01
CA ASN A 70 12.06 -17.29 3.02
C ASN A 70 11.44 -17.15 4.43
N PRO A 71 10.89 -18.22 5.03
CA PRO A 71 10.27 -18.16 6.35
C PRO A 71 11.24 -17.62 7.42
N GLY A 72 10.81 -16.58 8.14
CA GLY A 72 11.60 -15.94 9.20
C GLY A 72 12.64 -14.94 8.71
N ALA A 73 12.62 -14.56 7.42
CA ALA A 73 13.42 -13.47 6.90
C ALA A 73 12.83 -12.10 7.25
N PHE A 74 11.51 -12.00 7.35
CA PHE A 74 10.78 -10.79 7.61
C PHE A 74 9.88 -10.95 8.84
N ASP A 75 9.65 -9.86 9.56
CA ASP A 75 8.75 -9.80 10.72
C ASP A 75 7.47 -9.04 10.37
N VAL A 76 7.59 -7.88 9.71
CA VAL A 76 6.47 -7.01 9.30
C VAL A 76 6.47 -6.85 7.78
N CYS A 77 5.28 -6.90 7.18
CA CYS A 77 5.03 -6.57 5.78
C CYS A 77 3.87 -5.57 5.64
N PHE A 78 3.80 -4.90 4.48
CA PHE A 78 2.77 -3.90 4.19
C PHE A 78 2.02 -4.23 2.89
N PRO A 79 1.29 -5.36 2.84
CA PRO A 79 0.48 -5.74 1.68
C PRO A 79 -0.79 -4.91 1.54
N SER A 80 -1.34 -4.90 0.33
CA SER A 80 -2.69 -4.39 0.07
C SER A 80 -3.77 -5.35 0.55
N ASP A 81 -4.98 -4.84 0.75
CA ASP A 81 -6.18 -5.50 1.28
C ASP A 81 -6.41 -6.91 0.71
N TYR A 82 -6.48 -7.08 -0.61
CA TYR A 82 -6.72 -8.38 -1.26
C TYR A 82 -5.59 -9.41 -1.03
N ILE A 83 -4.37 -8.93 -0.79
CA ILE A 83 -3.25 -9.80 -0.43
C ILE A 83 -3.29 -10.16 1.05
N ILE A 84 -3.72 -9.24 1.93
CA ILE A 84 -3.97 -9.58 3.34
C ILE A 84 -4.98 -10.72 3.42
N GLU A 85 -6.11 -10.63 2.68
CA GLU A 85 -7.13 -11.68 2.59
C GLU A 85 -6.51 -13.02 2.16
N ARG A 86 -5.66 -13.01 1.11
CA ARG A 86 -4.94 -14.21 0.64
C ARG A 86 -3.98 -14.76 1.68
N MET A 87 -3.21 -13.90 2.36
CA MET A 87 -2.25 -14.33 3.38
C MET A 87 -2.95 -14.92 4.60
N ILE A 88 -4.12 -14.41 4.99
CA ILE A 88 -4.98 -15.00 6.02
C ILE A 88 -5.42 -16.39 5.58
N ALA A 89 -5.98 -16.52 4.38
CA ALA A 89 -6.45 -17.82 3.84
C ALA A 89 -5.33 -18.87 3.73
N LYS A 90 -4.08 -18.44 3.51
CA LYS A 90 -2.89 -19.31 3.46
C LYS A 90 -2.24 -19.54 4.84
N ASP A 91 -2.79 -18.99 5.93
CA ASP A 91 -2.23 -19.12 7.28
C ASP A 91 -0.79 -18.58 7.40
N LEU A 92 -0.50 -17.47 6.71
CA LEU A 92 0.82 -16.84 6.69
C LEU A 92 1.00 -15.74 7.74
N LEU A 93 -0.08 -15.31 8.41
CA LEU A 93 -0.07 -14.20 9.34
C LEU A 93 -0.18 -14.65 10.80
N ALA A 94 0.43 -13.88 11.70
CA ALA A 94 0.28 -14.00 13.14
C ALA A 94 -0.80 -13.03 13.63
N GLU A 95 -1.62 -13.45 14.57
CA GLU A 95 -2.55 -12.54 15.25
C GLU A 95 -1.78 -11.46 16.02
N ILE A 96 -2.24 -10.22 15.93
CA ILE A 96 -1.66 -9.06 16.60
C ILE A 96 -2.12 -9.03 18.05
N ASN A 97 -1.19 -8.85 18.99
CA ASN A 97 -1.52 -8.58 20.38
C ASN A 97 -1.70 -7.08 20.59
N TYR A 98 -2.95 -6.63 20.67
CA TYR A 98 -3.27 -5.21 20.82
C TYR A 98 -2.89 -4.60 22.16
N ASP A 99 -2.55 -5.39 23.18
CA ASP A 99 -1.93 -4.87 24.40
C ASP A 99 -0.55 -4.22 24.11
N ASN A 100 0.11 -4.66 23.04
CA ASN A 100 1.38 -4.10 22.56
C ASN A 100 1.17 -3.01 21.46
N VAL A 101 -0.06 -2.82 20.99
CA VAL A 101 -0.40 -1.84 19.93
C VAL A 101 -1.54 -0.90 20.39
N PRO A 102 -1.42 -0.23 21.56
CA PRO A 102 -2.47 0.62 22.10
C PRO A 102 -2.81 1.80 21.17
N ASN A 103 -1.87 2.29 20.36
CA ASN A 103 -2.11 3.37 19.42
C ASN A 103 -3.03 2.98 18.24
N PHE A 104 -3.43 1.70 18.13
CA PHE A 104 -4.49 1.29 17.19
C PHE A 104 -5.79 2.08 17.39
N GLU A 105 -6.06 2.59 18.58
CA GLU A 105 -7.19 3.47 18.84
C GLU A 105 -7.19 4.77 18.00
N GLN A 106 -6.04 5.13 17.42
CA GLN A 106 -5.92 6.26 16.51
C GLN A 106 -6.46 5.98 15.10
N ILE A 107 -6.65 4.70 14.73
CA ILE A 107 -7.22 4.35 13.43
C ILE A 107 -8.67 4.81 13.36
N ILE A 108 -9.03 5.47 12.24
CA ILE A 108 -10.39 5.96 11.97
C ILE A 108 -11.38 4.81 11.87
N ASP A 109 -12.59 5.00 12.39
CA ASP A 109 -13.58 3.92 12.54
C ASP A 109 -13.96 3.24 11.21
N LYS A 110 -14.00 3.99 10.11
CA LYS A 110 -14.34 3.47 8.78
C LYS A 110 -13.34 2.45 8.21
N LEU A 111 -12.10 2.44 8.72
CA LEU A 111 -11.04 1.49 8.29
C LEU A 111 -10.81 0.38 9.32
N ARG A 112 -11.62 0.34 10.39
CA ARG A 112 -11.60 -0.76 11.35
C ARG A 112 -12.56 -1.85 10.92
N ASN A 113 -12.20 -3.09 11.26
CA ASN A 113 -12.98 -4.30 10.97
C ASN A 113 -13.36 -4.44 9.49
N PRO A 114 -12.38 -4.31 8.57
CA PRO A 114 -12.65 -4.45 7.14
C PRO A 114 -13.03 -5.89 6.79
N ASP A 115 -13.76 -6.05 5.68
CA ASP A 115 -14.24 -7.37 5.26
C ASP A 115 -13.11 -8.38 5.00
N TYR A 116 -11.92 -7.91 4.59
CA TYR A 116 -10.75 -8.76 4.36
C TYR A 116 -10.05 -9.23 5.65
N ASP A 117 -10.28 -8.55 6.79
CA ASP A 117 -9.77 -8.91 8.12
C ASP A 117 -10.78 -8.50 9.20
N PRO A 118 -11.93 -9.20 9.30
CA PRO A 118 -12.93 -8.93 10.31
C PRO A 118 -12.31 -8.98 11.72
N GLU A 119 -12.56 -7.97 12.54
CA GLU A 119 -11.99 -7.80 13.88
C GLU A 119 -10.52 -7.29 13.91
N ASN A 120 -9.94 -6.96 12.76
CA ASN A 120 -8.52 -6.54 12.64
C ASN A 120 -7.54 -7.49 13.37
N LYS A 121 -7.73 -8.80 13.24
CA LYS A 121 -6.87 -9.77 13.92
C LYS A 121 -5.43 -9.75 13.43
N TYR A 122 -5.24 -9.47 12.15
CA TYR A 122 -3.98 -9.69 11.44
C TYR A 122 -3.38 -8.43 10.87
N SER A 123 -4.15 -7.34 10.74
CA SER A 123 -3.71 -6.14 10.05
C SER A 123 -4.06 -4.86 10.78
N VAL A 124 -3.16 -3.88 10.68
CA VAL A 124 -3.37 -2.49 11.11
C VAL A 124 -3.30 -1.61 9.86
N PRO A 125 -4.36 -0.85 9.51
CA PRO A 125 -4.34 0.07 8.39
C PRO A 125 -3.15 1.03 8.47
N TYR A 126 -2.42 1.19 7.36
CA TYR A 126 -1.21 2.01 7.29
C TYR A 126 -1.39 3.22 6.38
N MET A 127 -1.81 2.99 5.14
CA MET A 127 -2.18 4.01 4.15
C MET A 127 -3.43 3.55 3.41
N TRP A 128 -4.18 4.49 2.84
CA TRP A 128 -5.33 4.19 2.02
C TRP A 128 -5.50 5.21 0.91
N GLY A 129 -6.36 4.92 -0.05
CA GLY A 129 -6.62 5.84 -1.13
C GLY A 129 -7.66 5.32 -2.12
N THR A 130 -7.80 6.05 -3.21
CA THR A 130 -8.70 5.71 -4.31
C THR A 130 -7.96 5.63 -5.63
N VAL A 131 -8.57 4.99 -6.62
CA VAL A 131 -8.19 5.10 -8.03
C VAL A 131 -9.15 6.08 -8.71
N GLY A 132 -8.61 6.99 -9.50
CA GLY A 132 -9.43 7.97 -10.20
C GLY A 132 -8.74 8.52 -11.44
N ILE A 133 -9.18 9.69 -11.85
CA ILE A 133 -8.66 10.37 -13.03
C ILE A 133 -7.99 11.67 -12.63
N LEU A 134 -6.67 11.74 -12.82
CA LEU A 134 -5.92 12.99 -12.82
C LEU A 134 -6.09 13.65 -14.19
N TYR A 135 -6.43 14.94 -14.23
CA TYR A 135 -6.65 15.67 -15.47
C TYR A 135 -6.01 17.06 -15.46
N ASN A 136 -5.70 17.56 -16.66
CA ASN A 136 -5.17 18.91 -16.83
C ASN A 136 -6.33 19.89 -17.10
N LYS A 137 -6.55 20.84 -16.19
CA LYS A 137 -7.63 21.85 -16.23
C LYS A 137 -7.55 22.77 -17.44
N ASP A 138 -6.35 23.04 -17.95
CA ASP A 138 -6.19 23.88 -19.15
C ASP A 138 -6.66 23.16 -20.42
N MET A 139 -6.51 21.82 -20.45
CA MET A 139 -6.95 21.00 -21.58
C MET A 139 -8.42 20.58 -21.44
N ILE A 140 -8.90 20.44 -20.18
CA ILE A 140 -10.24 19.95 -19.85
C ILE A 140 -10.80 20.81 -18.72
N PRO A 141 -11.37 21.99 -19.02
CA PRO A 141 -11.89 22.89 -17.98
C PRO A 141 -13.10 22.34 -17.21
N ASP A 142 -13.88 21.47 -17.84
CA ASP A 142 -15.09 20.85 -17.27
C ASP A 142 -15.16 19.37 -17.69
N PRO A 143 -14.49 18.49 -16.93
CA PRO A 143 -14.43 17.08 -17.28
C PRO A 143 -15.76 16.37 -17.06
N ASN A 144 -16.15 15.52 -18.00
CA ASN A 144 -17.19 14.54 -17.73
C ASN A 144 -16.72 13.57 -16.64
N GLN A 145 -17.37 13.63 -15.47
CA GLN A 145 -17.00 12.83 -14.30
C GLN A 145 -17.45 11.36 -14.40
N SER A 146 -17.17 10.75 -15.53
CA SER A 146 -17.44 9.33 -15.85
C SER A 146 -16.18 8.68 -16.38
N TRP A 147 -16.02 7.37 -16.15
CA TRP A 147 -14.95 6.59 -16.78
C TRP A 147 -14.95 6.67 -18.30
N SER A 148 -16.11 6.99 -18.92
CA SER A 148 -16.24 7.14 -20.37
C SER A 148 -15.26 8.15 -20.98
N ILE A 149 -14.80 9.14 -20.21
CA ILE A 149 -13.84 10.16 -20.67
C ILE A 149 -12.51 9.53 -21.13
N LEU A 150 -12.10 8.39 -20.58
CA LEU A 150 -10.88 7.67 -20.97
C LEU A 150 -11.00 7.01 -22.36
N TRP A 151 -12.21 6.96 -22.94
CA TRP A 151 -12.50 6.46 -24.30
C TRP A 151 -12.84 7.57 -25.27
N ASP A 152 -12.84 8.85 -24.83
CA ASP A 152 -13.25 9.96 -25.66
C ASP A 152 -12.14 10.32 -26.67
N MET A 153 -12.47 10.19 -27.96
CA MET A 153 -11.56 10.42 -29.08
C MET A 153 -11.08 11.87 -29.22
N GLN A 154 -11.72 12.83 -28.53
CA GLN A 154 -11.21 14.21 -28.49
C GLN A 154 -9.84 14.28 -27.78
N TYR A 155 -9.51 13.30 -26.92
CA TYR A 155 -8.23 13.19 -26.19
C TYR A 155 -7.28 12.19 -26.85
N GLN A 156 -7.31 12.04 -28.17
CA GLN A 156 -6.46 11.10 -28.90
C GLN A 156 -4.98 11.29 -28.56
N LYS A 157 -4.29 10.20 -28.15
CA LYS A 157 -2.90 10.18 -27.69
C LYS A 157 -2.61 11.06 -26.47
N ASN A 158 -3.63 11.32 -25.66
CA ASN A 158 -3.55 12.17 -24.47
C ASN A 158 -4.05 11.48 -23.18
N VAL A 159 -4.17 10.14 -23.19
CA VAL A 159 -4.60 9.36 -22.02
C VAL A 159 -3.49 8.41 -21.59
N PHE A 160 -3.06 8.50 -20.34
CA PHE A 160 -2.25 7.48 -19.69
C PHE A 160 -3.13 6.48 -18.95
N MET A 161 -2.85 5.21 -19.11
CA MET A 161 -3.52 4.12 -18.38
C MET A 161 -2.53 3.44 -17.42
N LEU A 162 -3.01 2.96 -16.30
CA LEU A 162 -2.18 2.17 -15.38
C LEU A 162 -1.82 0.82 -16.01
N ASP A 163 -0.54 0.47 -15.98
CA ASP A 163 -0.05 -0.87 -16.34
C ASP A 163 -0.30 -1.87 -15.18
N SER A 164 -1.55 -1.93 -14.76
CA SER A 164 -2.06 -2.82 -13.72
C SER A 164 -3.33 -3.49 -14.24
N TYR A 165 -3.32 -4.82 -14.27
CA TYR A 165 -4.49 -5.56 -14.72
C TYR A 165 -5.69 -5.39 -13.78
N ARG A 166 -5.44 -5.32 -12.45
CA ARG A 166 -6.51 -5.13 -11.47
C ARG A 166 -7.19 -3.77 -11.65
N ASP A 167 -6.39 -2.71 -11.73
CA ASP A 167 -6.93 -1.35 -11.84
C ASP A 167 -7.57 -1.12 -13.21
N SER A 168 -6.84 -1.33 -14.31
CA SER A 168 -7.34 -1.03 -15.67
C SER A 168 -8.54 -1.88 -16.07
N MET A 169 -8.55 -3.19 -15.74
CA MET A 169 -9.74 -4.02 -15.96
C MET A 169 -10.84 -3.69 -14.97
N GLY A 170 -10.51 -3.41 -13.71
CA GLY A 170 -11.47 -3.08 -12.66
C GLY A 170 -12.28 -1.84 -12.98
N ILE A 171 -11.62 -0.72 -13.36
CA ILE A 171 -12.37 0.50 -13.75
C ILE A 171 -13.19 0.29 -15.03
N THR A 172 -12.73 -0.58 -15.91
CA THR A 172 -13.49 -0.91 -17.12
C THR A 172 -14.74 -1.73 -16.80
N LEU A 173 -14.64 -2.66 -15.83
CA LEU A 173 -15.81 -3.37 -15.28
C LEU A 173 -16.81 -2.38 -14.67
N LYS A 174 -16.34 -1.42 -13.86
CA LYS A 174 -17.20 -0.35 -13.30
C LYS A 174 -17.87 0.46 -14.39
N TYR A 175 -17.14 0.88 -15.42
CA TYR A 175 -17.69 1.60 -16.56
C TYR A 175 -18.79 0.82 -17.27
N LEU A 176 -18.69 -0.52 -17.31
CA LEU A 176 -19.70 -1.40 -17.89
C LEU A 176 -20.85 -1.75 -16.92
N GLY A 177 -20.82 -1.23 -15.69
CA GLY A 177 -21.84 -1.47 -14.66
C GLY A 177 -21.68 -2.78 -13.90
N TYR A 178 -20.47 -3.37 -13.93
CA TYR A 178 -20.14 -4.59 -13.21
C TYR A 178 -19.32 -4.30 -11.93
N SER A 179 -19.19 -5.28 -11.04
CA SER A 179 -18.27 -5.21 -9.89
C SER A 179 -16.82 -5.31 -10.37
N MET A 180 -15.92 -4.56 -9.73
CA MET A 180 -14.47 -4.65 -9.94
C MET A 180 -13.89 -6.02 -9.53
N ASN A 181 -14.64 -6.78 -8.75
CA ASN A 181 -14.31 -8.13 -8.28
C ASN A 181 -15.00 -9.24 -9.08
N SER A 182 -15.55 -8.92 -10.27
CA SER A 182 -16.28 -9.91 -11.07
C SER A 182 -15.43 -11.15 -11.35
N ARG A 183 -16.06 -12.32 -11.19
CA ARG A 183 -15.54 -13.64 -11.58
C ARG A 183 -16.34 -14.24 -12.74
N GLU A 184 -17.22 -13.44 -13.36
CA GLU A 184 -18.02 -13.86 -14.52
C GLU A 184 -17.21 -13.69 -15.80
N VAL A 185 -16.84 -14.82 -16.45
CA VAL A 185 -16.03 -14.81 -17.68
C VAL A 185 -16.64 -13.91 -18.76
N PRO A 186 -17.95 -13.85 -18.99
CA PRO A 186 -18.56 -12.93 -19.97
C PRO A 186 -18.28 -11.47 -19.65
N GLU A 187 -18.30 -11.05 -18.38
CA GLU A 187 -18.03 -9.67 -17.94
C GLU A 187 -16.55 -9.33 -18.12
N LEU A 188 -15.64 -10.26 -17.76
CA LEU A 188 -14.20 -10.10 -18.00
C LEU A 188 -13.88 -9.97 -19.48
N MET A 189 -14.55 -10.75 -20.34
CA MET A 189 -14.41 -10.65 -21.78
C MET A 189 -14.95 -9.31 -22.34
N ALA A 190 -16.06 -8.79 -21.78
CA ALA A 190 -16.59 -7.48 -22.13
C ALA A 190 -15.59 -6.37 -21.78
N ALA A 191 -15.02 -6.40 -20.57
CA ALA A 191 -13.99 -5.44 -20.13
C ALA A 191 -12.73 -5.51 -21.02
N LYS A 192 -12.23 -6.72 -21.31
CA LYS A 192 -11.12 -6.91 -22.26
C LYS A 192 -11.41 -6.27 -23.61
N ASN A 193 -12.55 -6.58 -24.20
CA ASN A 193 -12.92 -6.07 -25.53
C ASN A 193 -13.03 -4.54 -25.53
N LYS A 194 -13.54 -3.95 -24.43
CA LYS A 194 -13.63 -2.50 -24.28
C LYS A 194 -12.26 -1.83 -24.15
N LEU A 195 -11.30 -2.45 -23.48
CA LEU A 195 -9.90 -1.98 -23.42
C LEU A 195 -9.18 -2.15 -24.76
N ILE A 196 -9.46 -3.22 -25.51
CA ILE A 196 -8.94 -3.40 -26.88
C ILE A 196 -9.49 -2.30 -27.80
N GLU A 197 -10.80 -2.01 -27.74
CA GLU A 197 -11.42 -0.89 -28.46
C GLU A 197 -10.70 0.43 -28.14
N GLN A 198 -10.48 0.72 -26.85
CA GLN A 198 -9.77 1.91 -26.40
C GLN A 198 -8.36 2.00 -27.00
N LYS A 199 -7.60 0.92 -26.93
CA LYS A 199 -6.23 0.87 -27.45
C LYS A 199 -6.20 1.06 -28.97
N GLN A 200 -7.07 0.37 -29.71
CA GLN A 200 -7.16 0.43 -31.18
C GLN A 200 -7.67 1.79 -31.68
N SER A 201 -8.47 2.50 -30.89
CA SER A 201 -8.89 3.86 -31.21
C SER A 201 -7.73 4.85 -31.24
N GLY A 202 -6.62 4.52 -30.56
CA GLY A 202 -5.44 5.38 -30.44
C GLY A 202 -5.61 6.52 -29.43
N VAL A 203 -6.60 6.46 -28.52
CA VAL A 203 -6.76 7.45 -27.45
C VAL A 203 -5.66 7.30 -26.40
N VAL A 204 -5.23 6.06 -26.10
CA VAL A 204 -4.18 5.77 -25.13
C VAL A 204 -2.81 6.18 -25.66
N LYS A 205 -2.11 6.99 -24.89
CA LYS A 205 -0.72 7.40 -25.15
C LYS A 205 0.26 6.31 -24.70
N ALA A 206 0.07 5.79 -23.48
CA ALA A 206 0.88 4.70 -22.90
C ALA A 206 0.17 4.01 -21.74
N TYR A 207 0.59 2.78 -21.47
CA TYR A 207 0.34 2.05 -20.22
C TYR A 207 1.64 2.13 -19.39
N GLN A 208 1.57 2.70 -18.20
CA GLN A 208 2.74 2.92 -17.33
C GLN A 208 2.30 3.09 -15.87
N VAL A 209 3.24 3.18 -14.95
CA VAL A 209 2.97 3.32 -13.50
C VAL A 209 3.64 4.61 -12.98
N ASP A 210 4.76 4.51 -12.30
CA ASP A 210 5.37 5.60 -11.51
C ASP A 210 5.74 6.85 -12.33
N GLU A 211 6.23 6.65 -13.55
CA GLU A 211 6.61 7.78 -14.42
C GLU A 211 5.43 8.62 -14.92
N THR A 212 4.18 8.16 -14.68
CA THR A 212 2.98 8.89 -15.10
C THR A 212 2.83 10.22 -14.38
N LYS A 213 3.11 10.27 -13.09
CA LYS A 213 3.00 11.50 -12.29
C LYS A 213 3.89 12.62 -12.83
N ASP A 214 5.16 12.32 -13.10
CA ASP A 214 6.12 13.30 -13.63
C ASP A 214 5.72 13.81 -15.02
N LYS A 215 5.19 12.93 -15.87
CA LYS A 215 4.70 13.31 -17.20
C LYS A 215 3.44 14.16 -17.15
N MET A 216 2.55 13.91 -16.18
CA MET A 216 1.39 14.77 -15.96
C MET A 216 1.81 16.14 -15.42
N VAL A 217 2.77 16.21 -14.50
CA VAL A 217 3.37 17.47 -14.04
C VAL A 217 3.96 18.26 -15.21
N ALA A 218 4.62 17.58 -16.15
CA ALA A 218 5.18 18.18 -17.36
C ALA A 218 4.12 18.54 -18.42
N GLY A 219 2.83 18.26 -18.21
CA GLY A 219 1.74 18.57 -19.15
C GLY A 219 1.73 17.69 -20.42
N GLU A 220 2.31 16.49 -20.34
CA GLU A 220 2.43 15.61 -21.51
C GLU A 220 1.13 14.93 -21.93
N ALA A 221 0.09 14.92 -21.08
CA ALA A 221 -1.22 14.35 -21.41
C ALA A 221 -2.35 15.12 -20.74
N ALA A 222 -3.56 14.93 -21.25
CA ALA A 222 -4.77 15.55 -20.74
C ALA A 222 -5.36 14.76 -19.54
N LEU A 223 -5.22 13.42 -19.56
CA LEU A 223 -5.85 12.50 -18.61
C LEU A 223 -4.88 11.39 -18.20
N ALA A 224 -4.96 10.97 -16.95
CA ALA A 224 -4.30 9.77 -16.45
C ALA A 224 -5.21 9.01 -15.49
N LEU A 225 -5.32 7.69 -15.70
CA LEU A 225 -5.78 6.77 -14.66
C LEU A 225 -4.68 6.70 -13.61
N MET A 226 -4.98 7.01 -12.33
CA MET A 226 -3.95 7.19 -11.31
C MET A 226 -4.46 6.89 -9.90
N TRP A 227 -3.57 6.50 -9.01
CA TRP A 227 -3.83 6.44 -7.58
C TRP A 227 -3.83 7.84 -6.97
N SER A 228 -4.66 8.04 -5.94
CA SER A 228 -4.89 9.36 -5.35
C SER A 228 -3.64 10.02 -4.77
N GLY A 229 -2.70 9.27 -4.19
CA GLY A 229 -1.46 9.85 -3.65
C GLY A 229 -0.54 10.37 -4.74
N ASP A 230 -0.33 9.60 -5.83
CA ASP A 230 0.43 10.07 -6.98
C ASP A 230 -0.24 11.28 -7.66
N ALA A 231 -1.59 11.29 -7.67
CA ALA A 231 -2.34 12.43 -8.16
C ALA A 231 -2.12 13.67 -7.29
N GLN A 232 -2.15 13.52 -5.96
CA GLN A 232 -1.88 14.62 -5.03
C GLN A 232 -0.46 15.16 -5.20
N TYR A 233 0.54 14.27 -5.26
CA TYR A 233 1.92 14.67 -5.56
C TYR A 233 2.02 15.51 -6.85
N ALA A 234 1.35 15.07 -7.90
CA ALA A 234 1.36 15.80 -9.17
C ALA A 234 0.64 17.16 -9.08
N ILE A 235 -0.47 17.24 -8.35
CA ILE A 235 -1.23 18.48 -8.12
C ILE A 235 -0.39 19.51 -7.36
N ASP A 236 0.36 19.07 -6.35
CA ASP A 236 1.21 19.95 -5.55
C ASP A 236 2.38 20.55 -6.36
N LEU A 237 2.83 19.84 -7.37
CA LEU A 237 3.87 20.33 -8.28
C LEU A 237 3.33 21.12 -9.48
N ASN A 238 2.04 20.97 -9.80
CA ASN A 238 1.39 21.65 -10.91
C ASN A 238 -0.09 21.93 -10.58
N ASP A 239 -0.39 23.15 -10.21
CA ASP A 239 -1.74 23.62 -9.82
C ASP A 239 -2.75 23.66 -10.99
N HIS A 240 -2.31 23.41 -12.23
CA HIS A 240 -3.18 23.17 -13.39
C HIS A 240 -3.78 21.76 -13.42
N LEU A 241 -3.33 20.86 -12.56
CA LEU A 241 -3.89 19.51 -12.43
C LEU A 241 -5.02 19.49 -11.41
N ASP A 242 -5.91 18.50 -11.53
CA ASP A 242 -6.92 18.16 -10.55
C ASP A 242 -7.36 16.71 -10.72
N TYR A 243 -8.06 16.17 -9.73
CA TYR A 243 -8.39 14.76 -9.65
C TYR A 243 -9.86 14.56 -9.29
N PHE A 244 -10.48 13.51 -9.83
CA PHE A 244 -11.79 13.05 -9.38
C PHE A 244 -11.95 11.53 -9.46
N VAL A 245 -12.82 11.02 -8.61
CA VAL A 245 -13.32 9.63 -8.68
C VAL A 245 -14.61 9.63 -9.49
N PRO A 246 -14.70 8.91 -10.62
CA PRO A 246 -15.88 8.89 -11.47
C PRO A 246 -17.18 8.46 -10.78
N SER A 247 -18.29 8.89 -11.35
CA SER A 247 -19.64 8.70 -10.78
C SER A 247 -20.06 7.24 -10.68
N GLU A 248 -19.53 6.37 -11.52
CA GLU A 248 -19.78 4.91 -11.49
C GLU A 248 -19.11 4.23 -10.29
N GLY A 249 -18.27 4.96 -9.55
CA GLY A 249 -17.44 4.43 -8.48
C GLY A 249 -16.11 3.87 -8.96
N SER A 250 -15.27 3.46 -8.02
CA SER A 250 -13.91 3.03 -8.27
C SER A 250 -13.42 2.03 -7.24
N ASN A 251 -12.12 1.75 -7.25
CA ASN A 251 -11.42 1.08 -6.16
C ASN A 251 -11.13 2.07 -5.02
N ILE A 252 -11.42 1.63 -3.81
CA ILE A 252 -10.84 2.14 -2.57
C ILE A 252 -9.96 1.03 -2.01
N TRP A 253 -8.72 1.32 -1.68
CA TRP A 253 -7.75 0.34 -1.23
C TRP A 253 -7.15 0.74 0.11
N VAL A 254 -6.68 -0.27 0.84
CA VAL A 254 -5.96 -0.09 2.11
C VAL A 254 -4.73 -0.98 2.09
N ASP A 255 -3.57 -0.38 2.36
CA ASP A 255 -2.38 -1.13 2.70
C ASP A 255 -2.28 -1.24 4.22
N GLY A 256 -2.06 -2.45 4.71
CA GLY A 256 -2.02 -2.74 6.14
C GLY A 256 -0.67 -3.30 6.59
N ALA A 257 -0.23 -2.87 7.77
CA ALA A 257 0.89 -3.51 8.45
C ALA A 257 0.44 -4.86 9.00
N VAL A 258 1.12 -5.94 8.59
CA VAL A 258 0.86 -7.32 9.04
C VAL A 258 2.11 -7.94 9.64
N ILE A 259 1.94 -8.87 10.58
CA ILE A 259 3.03 -9.64 11.18
C ILE A 259 3.00 -11.05 10.59
N LEU A 260 4.14 -11.50 10.08
CA LEU A 260 4.25 -12.83 9.51
C LEU A 260 4.17 -13.91 10.60
N LYS A 261 3.51 -15.04 10.31
CA LYS A 261 3.47 -16.19 11.21
C LYS A 261 4.85 -16.77 11.50
N SER A 262 5.78 -16.62 10.57
CA SER A 262 7.17 -17.02 10.68
C SER A 262 8.07 -15.98 11.34
N ALA A 263 7.54 -14.81 11.76
CA ALA A 263 8.32 -13.75 12.38
C ALA A 263 9.12 -14.23 13.58
N ARG A 264 10.39 -13.86 13.65
CA ARG A 264 11.28 -14.20 14.76
C ARG A 264 11.24 -13.16 15.87
N ASN A 265 10.84 -11.93 15.52
CA ASN A 265 10.85 -10.78 16.41
C ASN A 265 9.44 -10.17 16.53
N LYS A 266 8.42 -11.03 16.80
CA LYS A 266 7.01 -10.62 16.81
C LYS A 266 6.75 -9.44 17.76
N GLU A 267 7.33 -9.45 18.97
CA GLU A 267 7.13 -8.39 19.94
C GLU A 267 7.73 -7.04 19.46
N ASN A 268 8.90 -7.08 18.79
CA ASN A 268 9.50 -5.89 18.20
C ASN A 268 8.67 -5.40 16.97
N ALA A 269 8.06 -6.34 16.23
CA ALA A 269 7.12 -6.02 15.15
C ALA A 269 5.87 -5.29 15.66
N GLU A 270 5.28 -5.74 16.78
CA GLU A 270 4.15 -5.07 17.43
C GLU A 270 4.54 -3.68 17.94
N LYS A 271 5.73 -3.52 18.54
CA LYS A 271 6.26 -2.20 18.96
C LYS A 271 6.44 -1.28 17.76
N PHE A 272 6.93 -1.80 16.62
CA PHE A 272 7.09 -1.02 15.39
C PHE A 272 5.76 -0.57 14.83
N ILE A 273 4.77 -1.46 14.74
CA ILE A 273 3.41 -1.12 14.30
C ILE A 273 2.77 -0.08 15.24
N ASN A 274 2.90 -0.27 16.55
CA ASN A 274 2.41 0.71 17.52
C ASN A 274 3.05 2.10 17.35
N PHE A 275 4.35 2.13 17.07
CA PHE A 275 5.07 3.36 16.78
C PHE A 275 4.53 4.08 15.55
N LEU A 276 4.27 3.34 14.46
CA LEU A 276 3.70 3.88 13.23
C LEU A 276 2.28 4.45 13.44
N CYS A 277 1.54 3.96 14.45
CA CYS A 277 0.20 4.45 14.80
C CYS A 277 0.22 5.72 15.67
N ARG A 278 1.38 6.24 16.08
CA ARG A 278 1.47 7.52 16.77
C ARG A 278 1.05 8.65 15.81
N PRO A 279 0.26 9.64 16.27
CA PRO A 279 -0.20 10.75 15.42
C PRO A 279 0.92 11.52 14.72
N ASP A 280 1.98 11.86 15.45
CA ASP A 280 3.15 12.58 14.94
C ASP A 280 3.92 11.77 13.89
N ILE A 281 4.08 10.47 14.09
CA ILE A 281 4.76 9.55 13.18
C ILE A 281 3.90 9.28 11.93
N ALA A 282 2.60 9.09 12.12
CA ALA A 282 1.66 8.91 11.01
C ALA A 282 1.56 10.17 10.12
N GLN A 283 1.62 11.38 10.73
CA GLN A 283 1.73 12.63 10.00
C GLN A 283 3.00 12.67 9.14
N MET A 284 4.18 12.42 9.74
CA MET A 284 5.47 12.41 9.01
C MET A 284 5.43 11.46 7.81
N ASN A 285 4.87 10.27 7.98
CA ASN A 285 4.73 9.32 6.90
C ASN A 285 3.76 9.81 5.82
N CYS A 286 2.59 10.35 6.20
CA CYS A 286 1.61 10.87 5.26
C CYS A 286 2.19 12.02 4.41
N GLU A 287 2.91 12.96 5.03
CA GLU A 287 3.55 14.09 4.36
C GLU A 287 4.70 13.65 3.41
N TYR A 288 5.35 12.53 3.70
CA TYR A 288 6.41 11.97 2.84
C TYR A 288 5.84 11.15 1.69
N ILE A 289 4.82 10.31 1.98
CA ILE A 289 4.28 9.31 1.04
C ILE A 289 3.20 9.92 0.12
N TRP A 290 2.52 10.99 0.58
CA TRP A 290 1.41 11.65 -0.13
C TRP A 290 0.10 10.84 -0.21
N TYR A 291 -0.02 9.73 0.50
CA TYR A 291 -1.26 8.95 0.58
C TYR A 291 -2.08 9.29 1.82
N SER A 292 -3.36 8.89 1.80
CA SER A 292 -4.29 9.21 2.86
C SER A 292 -3.94 8.48 4.15
N SER A 293 -3.91 9.22 5.26
CA SER A 293 -3.67 8.66 6.58
C SER A 293 -4.92 7.98 7.15
N PRO A 294 -4.80 6.77 7.70
CA PRO A 294 -5.88 6.15 8.48
C PRO A 294 -5.91 6.63 9.93
N ASN A 295 -5.04 7.55 10.33
CA ASN A 295 -4.82 7.97 11.72
C ASN A 295 -5.52 9.30 12.01
N LYS A 296 -6.52 9.29 12.90
CA LYS A 296 -7.32 10.49 13.23
C LYS A 296 -6.49 11.61 13.86
N GLY A 297 -5.53 11.25 14.72
CA GLY A 297 -4.67 12.28 15.33
C GLY A 297 -3.70 12.91 14.33
N ALA A 298 -3.21 12.15 13.35
CA ALA A 298 -2.41 12.69 12.26
C ALA A 298 -3.25 13.63 11.36
N ILE A 299 -4.49 13.27 11.06
CA ILE A 299 -5.42 14.12 10.30
C ILE A 299 -5.64 15.44 11.04
N GLU A 300 -5.89 15.41 12.36
CA GLU A 300 -6.02 16.60 13.19
C GLU A 300 -4.75 17.48 13.16
N LEU A 301 -3.56 16.88 13.21
CA LEU A 301 -2.28 17.59 13.14
C LEU A 301 -2.03 18.25 11.78
N MET A 302 -2.46 17.63 10.69
CA MET A 302 -2.36 18.18 9.33
C MET A 302 -3.39 19.32 9.08
N GLY A 303 -4.46 19.37 9.86
CA GLY A 303 -5.41 20.49 9.92
C GLY A 303 -6.40 20.57 8.75
N GLU A 304 -7.12 21.73 8.71
CA GLU A 304 -8.25 21.94 7.80
C GLU A 304 -7.92 21.79 6.31
N GLU A 305 -6.70 22.10 5.89
CA GLU A 305 -6.28 21.96 4.48
C GLU A 305 -6.30 20.49 4.05
N TYR A 306 -5.80 19.60 4.90
CA TYR A 306 -5.85 18.18 4.66
C TYR A 306 -7.28 17.62 4.78
N GLU A 307 -8.02 18.03 5.81
CA GLU A 307 -9.40 17.56 6.02
C GLU A 307 -10.31 17.90 4.83
N ASN A 308 -10.11 19.07 4.19
CA ASN A 308 -10.87 19.53 3.04
C ASN A 308 -10.29 19.07 1.69
N ASN A 309 -9.18 18.35 1.68
CA ASN A 309 -8.57 17.85 0.46
C ASN A 309 -9.39 16.70 -0.12
N HIS A 310 -10.08 16.93 -1.24
CA HIS A 310 -10.95 15.93 -1.86
C HIS A 310 -10.22 14.73 -2.50
N VAL A 311 -8.91 14.86 -2.73
CA VAL A 311 -8.05 13.80 -3.28
C VAL A 311 -7.67 12.82 -2.19
N LEU A 312 -7.18 13.33 -1.05
CA LEU A 312 -6.72 12.53 0.09
C LEU A 312 -7.85 12.17 1.05
N ASN A 313 -8.90 12.96 1.10
CA ASN A 313 -10.04 12.76 1.99
C ASN A 313 -11.38 12.86 1.21
N PRO A 314 -11.62 11.90 0.28
CA PRO A 314 -12.83 11.92 -0.53
C PRO A 314 -14.09 11.85 0.34
N SER A 315 -15.15 12.54 -0.08
CA SER A 315 -16.42 12.58 0.65
C SER A 315 -17.00 11.18 0.87
N GLN A 316 -17.87 11.03 1.88
CA GLN A 316 -18.54 9.77 2.14
C GLN A 316 -19.32 9.25 0.92
N GLU A 317 -19.97 10.17 0.16
CA GLU A 317 -20.66 9.81 -1.09
C GLU A 317 -19.73 9.18 -2.13
N VAL A 318 -18.50 9.69 -2.25
CA VAL A 318 -17.47 9.09 -3.13
C VAL A 318 -17.06 7.72 -2.63
N GLN A 319 -16.83 7.58 -1.32
CA GLN A 319 -16.42 6.31 -0.73
C GLN A 319 -17.50 5.24 -0.84
N ASP A 320 -18.78 5.59 -0.65
CA ASP A 320 -19.92 4.64 -0.69
C ASP A 320 -20.14 3.99 -2.07
N ARG A 321 -19.65 4.62 -3.14
CA ARG A 321 -19.73 4.05 -4.49
C ARG A 321 -18.47 3.27 -4.92
N CYS A 322 -17.42 3.27 -4.07
CA CYS A 322 -16.20 2.53 -4.33
C CYS A 322 -16.27 1.11 -3.75
N GLU A 323 -15.46 0.22 -4.31
CA GLU A 323 -15.31 -1.17 -3.88
C GLU A 323 -13.87 -1.43 -3.43
N PHE A 324 -13.68 -2.23 -2.37
CA PHE A 324 -12.37 -2.84 -2.11
C PHE A 324 -12.10 -3.95 -3.12
N PHE A 325 -10.83 -4.18 -3.44
CA PHE A 325 -10.48 -5.41 -4.12
C PHE A 325 -10.50 -6.57 -3.13
N HIS A 326 -11.05 -7.70 -3.58
CA HIS A 326 -10.96 -8.99 -2.90
C HIS A 326 -9.93 -9.88 -3.56
N ASP A 327 -9.43 -10.85 -2.83
CA ASP A 327 -8.58 -11.88 -3.40
C ASP A 327 -9.34 -12.63 -4.50
N ILE A 328 -8.67 -12.88 -5.59
CA ILE A 328 -9.13 -13.77 -6.66
C ILE A 328 -8.29 -15.04 -6.60
N ASP A 329 -8.97 -16.20 -6.63
CA ASP A 329 -8.28 -17.48 -6.64
C ASP A 329 -7.33 -17.61 -7.84
N ASP A 330 -6.41 -18.55 -7.77
CA ASP A 330 -5.37 -18.76 -8.78
C ASP A 330 -5.94 -19.00 -10.20
N THR A 331 -7.16 -19.52 -10.31
CA THR A 331 -7.82 -19.74 -11.60
C THR A 331 -8.22 -18.43 -12.24
N PHE A 332 -8.91 -17.58 -11.49
CA PHE A 332 -9.34 -16.28 -12.00
C PHE A 332 -8.17 -15.32 -12.19
N ARG A 333 -7.15 -15.37 -11.30
CA ARG A 333 -5.93 -14.58 -11.48
C ARG A 333 -5.30 -14.87 -12.83
N LYS A 334 -5.11 -16.14 -13.20
CA LYS A 334 -4.60 -16.53 -14.50
C LYS A 334 -5.47 -16.06 -15.67
N ILE A 335 -6.79 -16.03 -15.48
CA ILE A 335 -7.70 -15.50 -16.50
C ILE A 335 -7.44 -14.00 -16.68
N TYR A 336 -7.44 -13.21 -15.60
CA TYR A 336 -7.16 -11.78 -15.65
C TYR A 336 -5.79 -11.48 -16.32
N GLU A 337 -4.73 -12.18 -15.88
CA GLU A 337 -3.38 -12.03 -16.45
C GLU A 337 -3.34 -12.33 -17.94
N ASN A 338 -3.98 -13.43 -18.38
CA ASN A 338 -4.04 -13.78 -19.78
C ASN A 338 -4.80 -12.74 -20.62
N LEU A 339 -5.96 -12.27 -20.12
CA LEU A 339 -6.74 -11.23 -20.79
C LEU A 339 -5.95 -9.92 -20.87
N TRP A 340 -5.21 -9.57 -19.81
CA TRP A 340 -4.34 -8.40 -19.81
C TRP A 340 -3.21 -8.51 -20.83
N MET A 341 -2.57 -9.67 -20.93
CA MET A 341 -1.56 -9.92 -21.95
C MET A 341 -2.13 -9.82 -23.38
N GLU A 342 -3.36 -10.27 -23.62
CA GLU A 342 -4.03 -10.09 -24.91
C GLU A 342 -4.25 -8.59 -25.22
N ILE A 343 -4.71 -7.79 -24.24
CA ILE A 343 -4.86 -6.34 -24.38
C ILE A 343 -3.50 -5.69 -24.72
N LYS A 344 -2.47 -6.01 -23.95
CA LYS A 344 -1.12 -5.45 -24.14
C LYS A 344 -0.52 -5.81 -25.50
N ASN A 345 -0.77 -6.99 -26.01
CA ASN A 345 -0.25 -7.48 -27.30
C ASN A 345 -1.10 -7.05 -28.53
N THR A 346 -2.30 -6.48 -28.31
CA THR A 346 -3.12 -5.94 -29.39
C THR A 346 -2.43 -4.73 -30.04
N LYS A 347 -2.41 -4.70 -31.38
CA LYS A 347 -1.83 -3.60 -32.18
C LYS A 347 -2.83 -2.50 -32.41
#